data_eba6d59e8c49c285c1734f9e2654d22a
#
_entry.id   eba6d59e8c49c285c1734f9e2654d22a
#
_cell.length_a   1.000
_cell.length_b   1.000
_cell.length_c   1.000
_cell.angle_alpha   90.00
_cell.angle_beta   90.00
_cell.angle_gamma   90.00
#
_symmetry.space_group_name_H-M   'P 1'
#
loop_
_entity.id
_entity.type
_entity.pdbx_description
1 polymer ?
#
loop_
_entity_poly.entity_id
_entity_poly.type
_entity_poly.pdbx_seq_one_letter_code
_entity_poly.pdbx_strand_id
1 'polypeptide(L)'
;MERRNFAALCAAVLCFWLFALAFGTAQGMGLHLVARREAETASAQAVWVEPALPAAAAPALSLICRAALLIEQDSGRVLYEKNAEEKMPIASITKVMTLLLTFEAIHDGRLTLDTLVPVSEHAYHMGGSQIWLEPGEQFTLDEMLRAICVSSANDAAVAVAELVGGSEPAFVEQMNARAAQLGMEQTTFRNACGLDTEGHLSTARDVAIMSREILTHCPEVLRYSGIWTDSLRNGQTQLVNTNKLLKRYSGITGLKTGTTSGAGVCISASATRDGLKLIAVILGAPSSADRFNAATTLLDYGFGAYEAAPLPALPSQPLQLAVKGSAEGSVPLDYSALPETILLEKGAGGTLRGELTLPETLEAPVERGQAVGKVSVYQGENLLSEYEVRAAVDAAKLTLPDALHLLWESLTGVS
;
A
#
# COMPACT_ATOMS: atom_id res chain seq x y z
N MET A 1 -41.04 9.84 -67.01
CA MET A 1 -41.50 9.89 -65.61
C MET A 1 -40.75 8.92 -64.69
N GLU A 2 -40.17 7.88 -65.18
CA GLU A 2 -39.54 6.82 -64.38
C GLU A 2 -38.16 7.15 -63.76
N ARG A 3 -37.36 7.97 -64.46
CA ARG A 3 -35.99 8.28 -63.90
C ARG A 3 -35.97 9.21 -62.65
N ARG A 4 -37.01 10.03 -62.45
CA ARG A 4 -37.11 10.91 -61.26
C ARG A 4 -37.50 10.13 -59.99
N ASN A 5 -38.27 9.04 -60.11
CA ASN A 5 -38.73 8.25 -58.98
C ASN A 5 -37.64 7.33 -58.46
N PHE A 6 -36.72 6.87 -59.34
CA PHE A 6 -35.59 6.02 -58.95
C PHE A 6 -34.54 6.77 -58.15
N ALA A 7 -34.25 8.05 -58.54
CA ALA A 7 -33.31 8.86 -57.79
C ALA A 7 -33.83 9.25 -56.40
N ALA A 8 -35.13 9.47 -56.25
CA ALA A 8 -35.79 9.76 -54.98
C ALA A 8 -35.76 8.55 -54.02
N LEU A 9 -35.92 7.29 -54.59
CA LEU A 9 -35.87 6.07 -53.81
C LEU A 9 -34.45 5.76 -53.32
N CYS A 10 -33.43 5.97 -54.15
CA CYS A 10 -32.02 5.84 -53.74
C CYS A 10 -31.61 6.84 -52.67
N ALA A 11 -32.07 8.09 -52.76
CA ALA A 11 -31.80 9.10 -51.75
C ALA A 11 -32.46 8.77 -50.39
N ALA A 12 -33.71 8.27 -50.42
CA ALA A 12 -34.42 7.84 -49.22
C ALA A 12 -33.76 6.65 -48.51
N VAL A 13 -33.27 5.67 -49.27
CA VAL A 13 -32.54 4.50 -48.74
C VAL A 13 -31.20 4.93 -48.14
N LEU A 14 -30.48 5.85 -48.77
CA LEU A 14 -29.21 6.36 -48.27
C LEU A 14 -29.40 7.16 -46.96
N CYS A 15 -30.45 7.99 -46.90
CA CYS A 15 -30.79 8.73 -45.67
C CYS A 15 -31.20 7.78 -44.53
N PHE A 16 -31.92 6.71 -44.80
CA PHE A 16 -32.32 5.73 -43.81
C PHE A 16 -31.09 4.97 -43.22
N TRP A 17 -30.14 4.61 -44.08
CA TRP A 17 -28.89 3.99 -43.64
C TRP A 17 -27.98 4.93 -42.82
N LEU A 18 -27.90 6.20 -43.21
CA LEU A 18 -27.15 7.20 -42.44
C LEU A 18 -27.81 7.50 -41.08
N PHE A 19 -29.16 7.45 -41.02
CA PHE A 19 -29.89 7.64 -39.76
C PHE A 19 -29.75 6.42 -38.83
N ALA A 20 -29.75 5.19 -39.39
CA ALA A 20 -29.53 3.97 -38.62
C ALA A 20 -28.10 3.86 -38.07
N LEU A 21 -27.08 4.34 -38.81
CA LEU A 21 -25.70 4.45 -38.35
C LEU A 21 -25.55 5.50 -37.24
N ALA A 22 -26.22 6.63 -37.32
CA ALA A 22 -26.16 7.69 -36.32
C ALA A 22 -26.86 7.30 -34.99
N PHE A 23 -27.97 6.52 -35.06
CA PHE A 23 -28.66 6.04 -33.85
C PHE A 23 -27.98 4.83 -33.20
N GLY A 24 -27.32 3.97 -34.00
CA GLY A 24 -26.55 2.83 -33.46
C GLY A 24 -25.32 3.26 -32.64
N THR A 25 -24.69 4.36 -33.00
CA THR A 25 -23.51 4.88 -32.29
C THR A 25 -23.86 5.62 -30.97
N ALA A 26 -25.09 6.18 -30.87
CA ALA A 26 -25.50 6.90 -29.65
C ALA A 26 -25.88 5.98 -28.49
N GLN A 27 -26.32 4.74 -28.76
CA GLN A 27 -26.61 3.74 -27.71
C GLN A 27 -25.36 2.99 -27.24
N GLY A 28 -24.32 2.87 -28.07
CA GLY A 28 -23.04 2.25 -27.70
C GLY A 28 -22.17 3.12 -26.79
N MET A 29 -22.23 4.45 -26.94
CA MET A 29 -21.41 5.37 -26.13
C MET A 29 -21.85 5.50 -24.66
N GLY A 30 -23.16 5.28 -24.37
CA GLY A 30 -23.66 5.36 -22.99
C GLY A 30 -23.24 4.17 -22.12
N LEU A 31 -23.14 2.99 -22.70
CA LEU A 31 -22.75 1.76 -21.99
C LEU A 31 -21.23 1.68 -21.77
N HIS A 32 -20.42 2.22 -22.67
CA HIS A 32 -18.97 2.28 -22.50
C HIS A 32 -18.50 3.29 -21.46
N LEU A 33 -19.25 4.37 -21.20
CA LEU A 33 -18.92 5.37 -20.18
C LEU A 33 -19.21 4.86 -18.76
N VAL A 34 -20.22 4.02 -18.57
CA VAL A 34 -20.53 3.41 -17.26
C VAL A 34 -19.54 2.30 -16.94
N ALA A 35 -19.22 1.43 -17.93
CA ALA A 35 -18.23 0.37 -17.75
C ALA A 35 -16.80 0.92 -17.52
N ARG A 36 -16.46 2.08 -18.13
CA ARG A 36 -15.15 2.71 -17.94
C ARG A 36 -14.99 3.34 -16.54
N ARG A 37 -16.09 3.75 -15.90
CA ARG A 37 -16.06 4.32 -14.55
C ARG A 37 -15.95 3.25 -13.45
N GLU A 38 -16.40 2.02 -13.72
CA GLU A 38 -16.24 0.88 -12.81
C GLU A 38 -14.86 0.18 -12.96
N ALA A 39 -14.21 0.31 -14.11
CA ALA A 39 -12.87 -0.25 -14.34
C ALA A 39 -11.72 0.64 -13.81
N GLU A 40 -11.95 1.94 -13.64
CA GLU A 40 -10.94 2.86 -13.08
C GLU A 40 -10.77 2.74 -11.55
N THR A 41 -11.64 1.99 -10.86
CA THR A 41 -11.54 1.75 -9.42
C THR A 41 -10.91 0.42 -9.02
N ALA A 42 -10.56 -0.42 -9.98
CA ALA A 42 -9.73 -1.61 -9.72
C ALA A 42 -8.25 -1.22 -9.78
N SER A 43 -7.77 -0.45 -8.80
CA SER A 43 -6.35 -0.40 -8.53
C SER A 43 -5.90 -1.83 -8.23
N ALA A 44 -4.91 -2.33 -8.96
CA ALA A 44 -4.34 -3.65 -8.72
C ALA A 44 -3.84 -3.68 -7.27
N GLN A 45 -4.63 -4.30 -6.39
CA GLN A 45 -4.28 -4.49 -5.00
C GLN A 45 -3.04 -5.38 -5.01
N ALA A 46 -1.93 -4.83 -4.54
CA ALA A 46 -0.72 -5.61 -4.29
C ALA A 46 -1.03 -6.55 -3.12
N VAL A 47 -1.50 -7.75 -3.44
CA VAL A 47 -1.61 -8.83 -2.45
C VAL A 47 -0.18 -9.09 -1.98
N TRP A 48 0.04 -8.96 -0.68
CA TRP A 48 1.31 -9.32 -0.08
C TRP A 48 1.53 -10.82 -0.25
N VAL A 49 2.38 -11.20 -1.20
CA VAL A 49 2.81 -12.59 -1.39
C VAL A 49 4.16 -12.73 -0.68
N GLU A 50 4.20 -13.55 0.35
CA GLU A 50 5.46 -13.90 1.03
C GLU A 50 6.40 -14.55 0.01
N PRO A 51 7.61 -14.00 -0.21
CA PRO A 51 8.55 -14.63 -1.11
C PRO A 51 8.91 -16.02 -0.57
N ALA A 52 8.71 -17.06 -1.38
CA ALA A 52 8.86 -18.47 -1.03
C ALA A 52 10.33 -18.92 -0.88
N LEU A 53 11.19 -18.08 -0.32
CA LEU A 53 12.56 -18.47 0.02
C LEU A 53 12.59 -19.05 1.44
N PRO A 54 13.18 -20.24 1.66
CA PRO A 54 13.32 -20.76 3.01
C PRO A 54 14.13 -19.77 3.83
N ALA A 55 13.52 -19.24 4.89
CA ALA A 55 14.23 -18.45 5.87
C ALA A 55 15.40 -19.30 6.39
N ALA A 56 16.63 -18.77 6.29
CA ALA A 56 17.74 -19.35 7.04
C ALA A 56 17.29 -19.48 8.49
N ALA A 57 17.63 -20.60 9.16
CA ALA A 57 17.16 -20.84 10.53
C ALA A 57 17.50 -19.61 11.40
N ALA A 58 16.49 -18.84 11.76
CA ALA A 58 16.68 -17.61 12.51
C ALA A 58 17.36 -17.92 13.84
N PRO A 59 18.35 -17.14 14.28
CA PRO A 59 19.04 -17.40 15.53
C PRO A 59 18.07 -17.35 16.71
N ALA A 60 18.33 -18.13 17.73
CA ALA A 60 17.57 -18.10 18.97
C ALA A 60 17.82 -16.77 19.70
N LEU A 61 17.01 -15.73 19.42
CA LEU A 61 17.06 -14.47 20.13
C LEU A 61 16.28 -14.57 21.46
N SER A 62 16.88 -14.05 22.53
CA SER A 62 16.23 -13.98 23.85
C SER A 62 15.34 -12.73 23.92
N LEU A 63 14.07 -12.86 23.51
CA LEU A 63 13.09 -11.76 23.51
C LEU A 63 12.06 -11.96 24.64
N ILE A 64 11.95 -10.97 25.53
CA ILE A 64 10.95 -10.96 26.62
C ILE A 64 9.66 -10.32 26.07
N CYS A 65 8.87 -11.10 25.35
CA CYS A 65 7.56 -10.75 24.78
C CYS A 65 6.78 -12.00 24.42
N ARG A 66 5.47 -11.88 24.19
CA ARG A 66 4.62 -13.00 23.76
C ARG A 66 4.84 -13.31 22.28
N ALA A 67 4.75 -12.31 21.42
CA ALA A 67 4.97 -12.46 19.99
C ALA A 67 5.91 -11.38 19.45
N ALA A 68 6.67 -11.73 18.40
CA ALA A 68 7.58 -10.82 17.72
C ALA A 68 7.72 -11.17 16.24
N LEU A 69 7.91 -10.15 15.41
CA LEU A 69 8.21 -10.30 13.99
C LEU A 69 9.18 -9.22 13.55
N LEU A 70 10.13 -9.58 12.70
CA LEU A 70 10.99 -8.65 11.98
C LEU A 70 10.82 -8.89 10.49
N ILE A 71 10.50 -7.83 9.75
CA ILE A 71 10.46 -7.87 8.28
C ILE A 71 11.37 -6.82 7.67
N GLU A 72 11.81 -7.08 6.44
CA GLU A 72 12.35 -6.04 5.57
C GLU A 72 11.16 -5.35 4.87
N GLN A 73 11.17 -4.00 4.87
CA GLN A 73 10.00 -3.22 4.45
C GLN A 73 9.71 -3.33 2.96
N ASP A 74 10.72 -3.23 2.09
CA ASP A 74 10.50 -3.12 0.64
C ASP A 74 10.03 -4.47 0.04
N SER A 75 10.68 -5.58 0.39
CA SER A 75 10.28 -6.92 -0.05
C SER A 75 9.16 -7.56 0.76
N GLY A 76 8.98 -7.16 2.02
CA GLY A 76 8.11 -7.84 2.99
C GLY A 76 8.71 -9.15 3.54
N ARG A 77 9.97 -9.48 3.20
CA ARG A 77 10.62 -10.72 3.65
C ARG A 77 10.70 -10.78 5.17
N VAL A 78 10.23 -11.89 5.73
CA VAL A 78 10.35 -12.18 7.17
C VAL A 78 11.79 -12.59 7.49
N LEU A 79 12.40 -11.88 8.44
CA LEU A 79 13.78 -12.11 8.89
C LEU A 79 13.85 -12.82 10.24
N TYR A 80 12.82 -12.64 11.07
CA TYR A 80 12.67 -13.31 12.35
C TYR A 80 11.21 -13.37 12.76
N GLU A 81 10.79 -14.48 13.36
CA GLU A 81 9.45 -14.61 13.94
C GLU A 81 9.46 -15.40 15.25
N LYS A 82 8.54 -15.04 16.13
CA LYS A 82 8.23 -15.71 17.38
C LYS A 82 6.72 -15.58 17.61
N ASN A 83 6.00 -16.71 17.59
CA ASN A 83 4.55 -16.75 17.80
C ASN A 83 3.79 -15.69 16.95
N ALA A 84 4.23 -15.48 15.71
CA ALA A 84 3.78 -14.35 14.87
C ALA A 84 2.28 -14.39 14.57
N GLU A 85 1.64 -15.57 14.65
CA GLU A 85 0.21 -15.80 14.43
C GLU A 85 -0.63 -15.79 15.72
N GLU A 86 -0.04 -15.55 16.89
CA GLU A 86 -0.79 -15.52 18.14
C GLU A 86 -1.72 -14.32 18.18
N LYS A 87 -3.05 -14.57 18.27
CA LYS A 87 -4.07 -13.52 18.39
C LYS A 87 -4.04 -12.89 19.76
N MET A 88 -3.89 -11.57 19.80
CA MET A 88 -3.91 -10.83 21.06
C MET A 88 -4.36 -9.38 20.85
N PRO A 89 -4.77 -8.66 21.91
CA PRO A 89 -4.96 -7.21 21.85
C PRO A 89 -3.65 -6.51 21.48
N ILE A 90 -3.74 -5.46 20.69
CA ILE A 90 -2.57 -4.70 20.20
C ILE A 90 -2.52 -3.27 20.72
N ALA A 91 -3.46 -2.89 21.59
CA ALA A 91 -3.56 -1.55 22.14
C ALA A 91 -3.52 -0.47 21.03
N SER A 92 -2.89 0.67 21.31
CA SER A 92 -2.80 1.81 20.38
C SER A 92 -2.00 1.55 19.10
N ILE A 93 -1.47 0.34 18.85
CA ILE A 93 -0.98 -0.03 17.52
C ILE A 93 -2.12 -0.02 16.49
N THR A 94 -3.35 -0.25 16.94
CA THR A 94 -4.59 -0.05 16.15
C THR A 94 -4.59 1.25 15.35
N LYS A 95 -4.03 2.33 15.92
CA LYS A 95 -3.98 3.64 15.25
C LYS A 95 -3.14 3.66 13.96
N VAL A 96 -2.34 2.63 13.71
CA VAL A 96 -1.67 2.49 12.40
C VAL A 96 -2.72 2.33 11.29
N MET A 97 -3.78 1.52 11.50
CA MET A 97 -4.88 1.40 10.55
C MET A 97 -5.70 2.70 10.47
N THR A 98 -5.92 3.38 11.58
CA THR A 98 -6.59 4.69 11.60
C THR A 98 -5.83 5.72 10.77
N LEU A 99 -4.52 5.79 10.94
CA LEU A 99 -3.63 6.66 10.16
C LEU A 99 -3.62 6.26 8.67
N LEU A 100 -3.54 4.96 8.36
CA LEU A 100 -3.56 4.47 6.98
C LEU A 100 -4.81 4.95 6.24
N LEU A 101 -6.00 4.69 6.77
CA LEU A 101 -7.26 5.13 6.15
C LEU A 101 -7.37 6.65 6.06
N THR A 102 -6.78 7.37 7.01
CA THR A 102 -6.76 8.84 6.98
C THR A 102 -5.87 9.36 5.84
N PHE A 103 -4.67 8.79 5.66
CA PHE A 103 -3.79 9.18 4.54
C PHE A 103 -4.36 8.74 3.19
N GLU A 104 -4.99 7.57 3.11
CA GLU A 104 -5.72 7.16 1.91
C GLU A 104 -6.83 8.16 1.57
N ALA A 105 -7.58 8.67 2.55
CA ALA A 105 -8.58 9.72 2.33
C ALA A 105 -7.98 11.05 1.83
N ILE A 106 -6.75 11.36 2.24
CA ILE A 106 -6.01 12.53 1.74
C ILE A 106 -5.57 12.28 0.29
N HIS A 107 -5.00 11.11 -0.02
CA HIS A 107 -4.56 10.74 -1.37
C HIS A 107 -5.72 10.71 -2.38
N ASP A 108 -6.91 10.27 -1.94
CA ASP A 108 -8.14 10.28 -2.74
C ASP A 108 -8.70 11.70 -2.96
N GLY A 109 -8.10 12.73 -2.35
CA GLY A 109 -8.57 14.11 -2.42
C GLY A 109 -9.86 14.39 -1.64
N ARG A 110 -10.31 13.45 -0.79
CA ARG A 110 -11.48 13.64 0.09
C ARG A 110 -11.19 14.58 1.25
N LEU A 111 -9.95 14.63 1.71
CA LEU A 111 -9.48 15.46 2.82
C LEU A 111 -8.16 16.15 2.45
N THR A 112 -7.85 17.22 3.19
CA THR A 112 -6.55 17.90 3.14
C THR A 112 -6.01 18.04 4.57
N LEU A 113 -4.73 18.36 4.72
CA LEU A 113 -4.14 18.61 6.04
C LEU A 113 -4.77 19.79 6.78
N ASP A 114 -5.33 20.76 6.03
CA ASP A 114 -6.02 21.94 6.57
C ASP A 114 -7.51 21.68 6.87
N THR A 115 -8.04 20.48 6.55
CA THR A 115 -9.42 20.12 6.86
C THR A 115 -9.64 20.21 8.37
N LEU A 116 -10.69 20.95 8.79
CA LEU A 116 -11.04 21.06 10.20
C LEU A 116 -11.73 19.80 10.69
N VAL A 117 -11.26 19.27 11.80
CA VAL A 117 -11.79 18.06 12.45
C VAL A 117 -12.73 18.52 13.57
N PRO A 118 -14.03 18.26 13.48
CA PRO A 118 -14.97 18.57 14.55
C PRO A 118 -14.77 17.60 15.73
N VAL A 119 -14.92 18.11 16.95
CA VAL A 119 -14.87 17.32 18.18
C VAL A 119 -16.29 16.98 18.61
N SER A 120 -16.62 15.69 18.59
CA SER A 120 -17.89 15.17 19.07
C SER A 120 -17.87 14.92 20.59
N GLU A 121 -19.05 14.80 21.19
CA GLU A 121 -19.17 14.33 22.59
C GLU A 121 -18.58 12.92 22.78
N HIS A 122 -18.66 12.07 21.77
CA HIS A 122 -18.09 10.73 21.82
C HIS A 122 -16.55 10.80 21.89
N ALA A 123 -15.91 11.57 21.00
CA ALA A 123 -14.48 11.78 21.02
C ALA A 123 -13.99 12.43 22.32
N TYR A 124 -14.72 13.42 22.84
CA TYR A 124 -14.44 14.09 24.11
C TYR A 124 -14.42 13.13 25.30
N HIS A 125 -15.34 12.15 25.35
CA HIS A 125 -15.44 11.18 26.44
C HIS A 125 -14.49 9.99 26.35
N MET A 126 -13.58 9.98 25.35
CA MET A 126 -12.62 8.90 25.25
C MET A 126 -11.65 8.86 26.43
N GLY A 127 -11.35 7.65 26.91
CA GLY A 127 -10.39 7.42 27.97
C GLY A 127 -8.96 7.16 27.47
N GLY A 128 -8.04 7.00 28.40
CA GLY A 128 -6.64 6.67 28.13
C GLY A 128 -5.81 7.88 27.73
N SER A 129 -4.90 7.76 26.75
CA SER A 129 -4.08 8.89 26.28
C SER A 129 -4.96 9.90 25.52
N GLN A 130 -4.84 11.17 25.86
CA GLN A 130 -5.69 12.26 25.32
C GLN A 130 -4.90 13.54 25.16
N ILE A 131 -5.39 14.42 24.30
CA ILE A 131 -5.01 15.84 24.24
C ILE A 131 -6.10 16.74 24.85
N TRP A 132 -7.09 16.09 25.51
CA TRP A 132 -8.17 16.78 26.20
C TRP A 132 -8.96 17.68 25.27
N LEU A 133 -9.50 17.08 24.19
CA LEU A 133 -10.39 17.76 23.25
C LEU A 133 -11.68 18.16 23.96
N GLU A 134 -12.21 19.34 23.63
CA GLU A 134 -13.52 19.80 24.13
C GLU A 134 -14.51 19.91 22.97
N PRO A 135 -15.82 19.61 23.19
CA PRO A 135 -16.83 19.78 22.17
C PRO A 135 -16.87 21.21 21.64
N GLY A 136 -16.87 21.34 20.31
CA GLY A 136 -16.83 22.64 19.65
C GLY A 136 -15.43 23.21 19.37
N GLU A 137 -14.36 22.60 19.91
CA GLU A 137 -13.01 22.88 19.43
C GLU A 137 -12.86 22.42 17.96
N GLN A 138 -11.99 23.09 17.26
CA GLN A 138 -11.63 22.76 15.88
C GLN A 138 -10.11 22.75 15.75
N PHE A 139 -9.60 21.63 15.28
CA PHE A 139 -8.20 21.44 14.93
C PHE A 139 -8.10 21.10 13.45
N THR A 140 -6.98 21.42 12.84
CA THR A 140 -6.66 20.91 11.50
C THR A 140 -6.36 19.42 11.57
N LEU A 141 -6.55 18.72 10.48
CA LEU A 141 -6.19 17.30 10.37
C LEU A 141 -4.69 17.10 10.65
N ASP A 142 -3.81 18.03 10.23
CA ASP A 142 -2.38 18.05 10.57
C ASP A 142 -2.14 18.04 12.09
N GLU A 143 -2.84 18.88 12.84
CA GLU A 143 -2.74 18.91 14.32
C GLU A 143 -3.20 17.61 14.95
N MET A 144 -4.28 17.00 14.44
CA MET A 144 -4.77 15.72 14.91
C MET A 144 -3.79 14.58 14.60
N LEU A 145 -3.19 14.55 13.41
CA LEU A 145 -2.16 13.57 13.06
C LEU A 145 -0.94 13.67 14.00
N ARG A 146 -0.52 14.89 14.35
CA ARG A 146 0.52 15.11 15.38
C ARG A 146 0.12 14.54 16.73
N ALA A 147 -1.10 14.80 17.19
CA ALA A 147 -1.61 14.27 18.45
C ALA A 147 -1.65 12.73 18.46
N ILE A 148 -2.12 12.12 17.39
CA ILE A 148 -2.22 10.65 17.25
C ILE A 148 -0.84 10.00 17.23
N CYS A 149 0.09 10.52 16.45
CA CYS A 149 1.41 9.92 16.28
C CYS A 149 2.32 10.16 17.49
N VAL A 150 2.32 11.37 18.06
CA VAL A 150 3.24 11.76 19.12
C VAL A 150 2.76 11.30 20.49
N SER A 151 1.60 11.77 20.94
CA SER A 151 1.07 11.43 22.26
C SER A 151 0.12 10.25 22.30
N SER A 152 -0.17 9.66 21.13
CA SER A 152 -1.08 8.51 21.03
C SER A 152 -2.53 8.85 21.44
N ALA A 153 -2.98 10.08 21.24
CA ALA A 153 -4.27 10.59 21.67
C ALA A 153 -5.44 9.76 21.14
N ASN A 154 -6.30 9.26 22.03
CA ASN A 154 -7.47 8.45 21.69
C ASN A 154 -8.62 9.33 21.20
N ASP A 155 -8.85 10.46 21.87
CA ASP A 155 -9.82 11.49 21.51
C ASP A 155 -9.57 12.01 20.08
N ALA A 156 -8.33 12.33 19.74
CA ALA A 156 -7.96 12.74 18.38
C ALA A 156 -8.16 11.61 17.36
N ALA A 157 -7.84 10.35 17.72
CA ALA A 157 -8.01 9.21 16.81
C ALA A 157 -9.49 8.95 16.51
N VAL A 158 -10.38 9.09 17.51
CA VAL A 158 -11.81 8.92 17.32
C VAL A 158 -12.42 10.09 16.55
N ALA A 159 -12.03 11.32 16.82
CA ALA A 159 -12.49 12.49 16.06
C ALA A 159 -12.12 12.38 14.57
N VAL A 160 -10.89 11.92 14.27
CA VAL A 160 -10.46 11.67 12.89
C VAL A 160 -11.21 10.50 12.26
N ALA A 161 -11.47 9.43 13.02
CA ALA A 161 -12.26 8.29 12.53
C ALA A 161 -13.70 8.73 12.18
N GLU A 162 -14.32 9.58 12.99
CA GLU A 162 -15.64 10.15 12.70
C GLU A 162 -15.62 11.05 11.46
N LEU A 163 -14.57 11.84 11.26
CA LEU A 163 -14.40 12.67 10.06
C LEU A 163 -14.30 11.82 8.79
N VAL A 164 -13.47 10.76 8.81
CA VAL A 164 -13.21 9.92 7.63
C VAL A 164 -14.38 9.01 7.33
N GLY A 165 -14.98 8.40 8.35
CA GLY A 165 -16.01 7.37 8.22
C GLY A 165 -17.45 7.89 8.40
N GLY A 166 -17.63 9.15 8.83
CA GLY A 166 -18.93 9.72 9.21
C GLY A 166 -19.36 9.36 10.62
N SER A 167 -18.85 8.24 11.17
CA SER A 167 -19.00 7.81 12.57
C SER A 167 -17.91 6.78 12.89
N GLU A 168 -17.56 6.61 14.18
CA GLU A 168 -16.59 5.57 14.57
C GLU A 168 -17.04 4.17 14.18
N PRO A 169 -18.30 3.72 14.36
CA PRO A 169 -18.74 2.40 13.91
C PRO A 169 -18.55 2.18 12.40
N ALA A 170 -18.93 3.15 11.56
CA ALA A 170 -18.73 3.05 10.11
C ALA A 170 -17.25 3.05 9.73
N PHE A 171 -16.41 3.79 10.45
CA PHE A 171 -14.97 3.76 10.27
C PHE A 171 -14.36 2.40 10.65
N VAL A 172 -14.84 1.77 11.72
CA VAL A 172 -14.42 0.42 12.13
C VAL A 172 -14.78 -0.62 11.06
N GLU A 173 -15.92 -0.48 10.39
CA GLU A 173 -16.24 -1.31 9.23
C GLU A 173 -15.21 -1.13 8.11
N GLN A 174 -14.81 0.12 7.81
CA GLN A 174 -13.76 0.41 6.83
C GLN A 174 -12.40 -0.19 7.26
N MET A 175 -12.02 -0.09 8.56
CA MET A 175 -10.80 -0.71 9.09
C MET A 175 -10.80 -2.23 8.84
N ASN A 176 -11.90 -2.92 9.12
CA ASN A 176 -12.00 -4.36 8.91
C ASN A 176 -12.02 -4.73 7.42
N ALA A 177 -12.71 -3.95 6.59
CA ALA A 177 -12.68 -4.14 5.14
C ALA A 177 -11.25 -3.98 4.57
N ARG A 178 -10.52 -2.94 5.04
CA ARG A 178 -9.13 -2.71 4.61
C ARG A 178 -8.20 -3.80 5.12
N ALA A 179 -8.38 -4.28 6.36
CA ALA A 179 -7.64 -5.42 6.89
C ALA A 179 -7.82 -6.67 6.01
N ALA A 180 -9.05 -6.98 5.60
CA ALA A 180 -9.32 -8.10 4.70
C ALA A 180 -8.65 -7.91 3.33
N GLN A 181 -8.67 -6.70 2.76
CA GLN A 181 -7.98 -6.38 1.51
C GLN A 181 -6.46 -6.57 1.60
N LEU A 182 -5.88 -6.28 2.76
CA LEU A 182 -4.44 -6.46 3.02
C LEU A 182 -4.07 -7.92 3.36
N GLY A 183 -5.02 -8.84 3.45
CA GLY A 183 -4.79 -10.22 3.87
C GLY A 183 -4.54 -10.39 5.38
N MET A 184 -4.96 -9.43 6.21
CA MET A 184 -4.85 -9.50 7.66
C MET A 184 -5.96 -10.39 8.24
N GLU A 185 -5.91 -11.69 7.94
CA GLU A 185 -6.98 -12.66 8.22
C GLU A 185 -7.24 -12.92 9.70
N GLN A 186 -6.26 -12.61 10.55
CA GLN A 186 -6.34 -12.83 11.99
C GLN A 186 -6.73 -11.57 12.78
N THR A 187 -7.05 -10.47 12.08
CA THR A 187 -7.33 -9.15 12.68
C THR A 187 -8.83 -8.84 12.69
N THR A 188 -9.28 -8.30 13.81
CA THR A 188 -10.60 -7.70 13.94
C THR A 188 -10.49 -6.43 14.77
N PHE A 189 -10.90 -5.31 14.20
CA PHE A 189 -10.99 -4.02 14.88
C PHE A 189 -12.40 -3.83 15.46
N ARG A 190 -12.50 -3.20 16.65
CA ARG A 190 -13.75 -2.85 17.34
C ARG A 190 -13.85 -1.37 17.70
N ASN A 191 -12.74 -0.65 17.65
CA ASN A 191 -12.67 0.79 17.84
C ASN A 191 -11.45 1.34 17.08
N ALA A 192 -11.39 2.67 16.92
CA ALA A 192 -10.37 3.34 16.12
C ALA A 192 -9.06 3.63 16.89
N CYS A 193 -9.02 3.41 18.19
CA CYS A 193 -7.90 3.85 19.03
C CYS A 193 -7.16 2.72 19.77
N GLY A 194 -7.73 1.50 19.83
CA GLY A 194 -7.12 0.33 20.44
C GLY A 194 -7.34 0.20 21.95
N LEU A 195 -8.45 0.72 22.47
CA LEU A 195 -8.92 0.41 23.83
C LEU A 195 -9.34 -1.04 23.91
N ASP A 196 -9.10 -1.68 25.05
CA ASP A 196 -9.46 -3.06 25.29
C ASP A 196 -10.97 -3.27 25.10
N THR A 197 -11.31 -4.09 24.12
CA THR A 197 -12.69 -4.44 23.75
C THR A 197 -12.72 -5.90 23.34
N GLU A 198 -13.74 -6.63 23.74
CA GLU A 198 -13.89 -8.05 23.39
C GLU A 198 -13.85 -8.24 21.86
N GLY A 199 -12.99 -9.16 21.42
CA GLY A 199 -12.79 -9.45 20.00
C GLY A 199 -11.97 -8.40 19.23
N HIS A 200 -11.36 -7.38 19.88
CA HIS A 200 -10.40 -6.48 19.27
C HIS A 200 -9.01 -7.13 19.32
N LEU A 201 -8.68 -7.90 18.30
CA LEU A 201 -7.50 -8.75 18.26
C LEU A 201 -6.75 -8.60 16.93
N SER A 202 -5.44 -8.85 16.98
CA SER A 202 -4.55 -8.95 15.80
C SER A 202 -3.38 -9.88 16.12
N THR A 203 -2.45 -10.02 15.19
CA THR A 203 -1.21 -10.81 15.32
C THR A 203 0.01 -9.95 15.02
N ALA A 204 1.21 -10.43 15.35
CA ALA A 204 2.43 -9.71 14.99
C ALA A 204 2.62 -9.64 13.47
N ARG A 205 2.18 -10.68 12.73
CA ARG A 205 2.20 -10.69 11.27
C ARG A 205 1.26 -9.64 10.68
N ASP A 206 0.01 -9.60 11.10
CA ASP A 206 -0.96 -8.65 10.58
C ASP A 206 -0.57 -7.20 10.92
N VAL A 207 -0.01 -6.97 12.12
CA VAL A 207 0.55 -5.66 12.49
C VAL A 207 1.72 -5.27 11.55
N ALA A 208 2.58 -6.21 11.18
CA ALA A 208 3.67 -5.93 10.23
C ALA A 208 3.13 -5.62 8.83
N ILE A 209 2.07 -6.31 8.37
CA ILE A 209 1.41 -6.04 7.09
C ILE A 209 0.89 -4.59 7.05
N MET A 210 0.06 -4.16 8.03
CA MET A 210 -0.46 -2.79 8.02
C MET A 210 0.64 -1.73 8.24
N SER A 211 1.70 -2.08 8.99
CA SER A 211 2.83 -1.16 9.20
C SER A 211 3.65 -0.99 7.92
N ARG A 212 3.85 -2.07 7.17
CA ARG A 212 4.50 -2.02 5.86
C ARG A 212 3.65 -1.23 4.87
N GLU A 213 2.33 -1.46 4.84
CA GLU A 213 1.41 -0.76 3.94
C GLU A 213 1.50 0.76 4.12
N ILE A 214 1.35 1.26 5.35
CA ILE A 214 1.41 2.71 5.59
C ILE A 214 2.80 3.29 5.29
N LEU A 215 3.88 2.57 5.61
CA LEU A 215 5.24 3.04 5.37
C LEU A 215 5.62 3.05 3.88
N THR A 216 5.01 2.20 3.07
CA THR A 216 5.27 2.08 1.64
C THR A 216 4.39 3.03 0.83
N HIS A 217 3.08 3.08 1.11
CA HIS A 217 2.12 3.83 0.31
C HIS A 217 1.75 5.21 0.89
N CYS A 218 2.02 5.44 2.18
CA CYS A 218 1.79 6.71 2.86
C CYS A 218 3.05 7.15 3.65
N PRO A 219 4.23 7.26 3.01
CA PRO A 219 5.51 7.52 3.70
C PRO A 219 5.54 8.85 4.45
N GLU A 220 4.64 9.77 4.15
CA GLU A 220 4.46 11.04 4.88
C GLU A 220 4.10 10.83 6.36
N VAL A 221 3.61 9.65 6.77
CA VAL A 221 3.42 9.31 8.19
C VAL A 221 4.71 9.48 9.00
N LEU A 222 5.87 9.32 8.35
CA LEU A 222 7.18 9.49 8.98
C LEU A 222 7.45 10.93 9.45
N ARG A 223 6.80 11.93 8.83
CA ARG A 223 6.87 13.33 9.28
C ARG A 223 6.29 13.50 10.68
N TYR A 224 5.33 12.65 11.07
CA TYR A 224 4.63 12.69 12.35
C TYR A 224 5.21 11.70 13.36
N SER A 225 5.46 10.46 12.94
CA SER A 225 5.94 9.39 13.84
C SER A 225 7.37 9.65 14.36
N GLY A 226 8.17 10.40 13.62
CA GLY A 226 9.54 10.81 13.99
C GLY A 226 9.62 12.03 14.93
N ILE A 227 8.52 12.74 15.16
CA ILE A 227 8.51 13.91 16.07
C ILE A 227 8.72 13.43 17.51
N TRP A 228 9.73 13.97 18.21
CA TRP A 228 9.96 13.66 19.63
C TRP A 228 9.07 14.48 20.55
N THR A 229 9.02 15.79 20.36
CA THR A 229 8.17 16.72 21.13
C THR A 229 7.53 17.72 20.20
N ASP A 230 6.29 18.08 20.49
CA ASP A 230 5.54 19.10 19.78
C ASP A 230 4.56 19.79 20.74
N SER A 231 3.76 20.72 20.24
CA SER A 231 2.72 21.38 21.05
C SER A 231 1.51 21.75 20.19
N LEU A 232 0.36 21.84 20.85
CA LEU A 232 -0.90 22.32 20.30
C LEU A 232 -1.40 23.53 21.09
N ARG A 233 -2.46 24.17 20.63
CA ARG A 233 -3.09 25.32 21.31
C ARG A 233 -2.07 26.42 21.65
N ASN A 234 -1.22 26.81 20.66
CA ASN A 234 -0.17 27.82 20.85
C ASN A 234 0.78 27.50 22.02
N GLY A 235 1.15 26.25 22.21
CA GLY A 235 2.09 25.81 23.23
C GLY A 235 1.46 25.40 24.56
N GLN A 236 0.15 25.50 24.73
CA GLN A 236 -0.53 25.13 25.99
C GLN A 236 -0.63 23.61 26.18
N THR A 237 -0.73 22.83 25.10
CA THR A 237 -0.76 21.37 25.15
C THR A 237 0.57 20.83 24.65
N GLN A 238 1.40 20.27 25.54
CA GLN A 238 2.66 19.65 25.18
C GLN A 238 2.45 18.21 24.71
N LEU A 239 3.05 17.84 23.61
CA LEU A 239 3.09 16.47 23.07
C LEU A 239 4.49 15.88 23.28
N VAL A 240 4.55 14.66 23.80
CA VAL A 240 5.81 13.91 23.95
C VAL A 240 5.63 12.53 23.39
N ASN A 241 6.54 12.12 22.49
CA ASN A 241 6.42 10.83 21.82
C ASN A 241 6.59 9.66 22.79
N THR A 242 5.69 8.71 22.67
CA THR A 242 5.68 7.48 23.47
C THR A 242 6.77 6.48 23.01
N ASN A 243 7.31 6.65 21.79
CA ASN A 243 8.41 5.85 21.27
C ASN A 243 9.78 6.38 21.72
N LYS A 244 10.28 5.87 22.84
CA LYS A 244 11.58 6.29 23.40
C LYS A 244 12.79 5.89 22.54
N LEU A 245 12.63 5.00 21.55
CA LEU A 245 13.70 4.65 20.61
C LEU A 245 14.13 5.86 19.76
N LEU A 246 13.25 6.83 19.52
CA LEU A 246 13.59 8.07 18.81
C LEU A 246 14.77 8.84 19.43
N LYS A 247 15.06 8.63 20.73
CA LYS A 247 16.19 9.23 21.43
C LYS A 247 17.37 8.29 21.70
N ARG A 248 17.20 6.98 21.44
CA ARG A 248 18.14 5.96 21.93
C ARG A 248 18.67 5.05 20.85
N TYR A 249 17.99 4.97 19.70
CA TYR A 249 18.32 4.04 18.63
C TYR A 249 18.58 4.78 17.32
N SER A 250 19.79 4.62 16.79
CA SER A 250 20.17 5.26 15.53
C SER A 250 19.36 4.69 14.35
N GLY A 251 18.87 5.56 13.49
CA GLY A 251 18.11 5.17 12.31
C GLY A 251 16.62 4.89 12.55
N ILE A 252 16.11 5.01 13.79
CA ILE A 252 14.67 4.84 14.07
C ILE A 252 13.86 5.93 13.36
N THR A 253 12.77 5.54 12.69
CA THR A 253 11.88 6.44 11.93
C THR A 253 10.47 6.50 12.52
N GLY A 254 10.09 5.52 13.35
CA GLY A 254 8.77 5.44 13.95
C GLY A 254 8.56 4.05 14.58
N LEU A 255 7.38 3.46 14.56
CA LEU A 255 6.10 3.94 14.00
C LEU A 255 5.10 4.22 15.14
N LYS A 256 4.69 3.17 15.89
CA LYS A 256 3.65 3.27 16.92
C LYS A 256 3.88 2.37 18.12
N THR A 257 3.61 2.89 19.32
CA THR A 257 3.56 2.10 20.56
C THR A 257 2.12 1.87 21.02
N GLY A 258 1.91 0.82 21.81
CA GLY A 258 0.64 0.53 22.44
C GLY A 258 0.84 0.02 23.88
N THR A 259 -0.11 0.31 24.77
CA THR A 259 -0.14 -0.23 26.12
C THR A 259 -1.58 -0.24 26.63
N THR A 260 -2.06 -1.41 27.03
CA THR A 260 -3.29 -1.60 27.82
C THR A 260 -3.06 -2.74 28.81
N SER A 261 -4.01 -2.95 29.72
CA SER A 261 -3.95 -4.08 30.64
C SER A 261 -4.09 -5.43 29.93
N GLY A 262 -4.89 -5.50 28.87
CA GLY A 262 -5.10 -6.71 28.07
C GLY A 262 -3.95 -7.01 27.12
N ALA A 263 -3.39 -5.98 26.47
CA ALA A 263 -2.32 -6.13 25.48
C ALA A 263 -0.92 -6.29 26.10
N GLY A 264 -0.73 -5.84 27.36
CA GLY A 264 0.61 -5.58 27.87
C GLY A 264 1.25 -4.41 27.13
N VAL A 265 2.53 -4.47 26.85
CA VAL A 265 3.29 -3.38 26.23
C VAL A 265 3.74 -3.78 24.83
N CYS A 266 3.33 -3.02 23.81
CA CYS A 266 3.50 -3.35 22.40
C CYS A 266 4.21 -2.23 21.62
N ILE A 267 4.88 -2.56 20.52
CA ILE A 267 5.45 -1.61 19.55
C ILE A 267 5.48 -2.20 18.15
N SER A 268 5.15 -1.38 17.16
CA SER A 268 5.64 -1.50 15.80
C SER A 268 6.71 -0.44 15.60
N ALA A 269 7.97 -0.84 15.44
CA ALA A 269 9.11 0.05 15.27
C ALA A 269 9.63 -0.03 13.84
N SER A 270 9.82 1.11 13.19
CA SER A 270 10.47 1.22 11.88
C SER A 270 11.83 1.88 12.01
N ALA A 271 12.81 1.39 11.26
CA ALA A 271 14.16 1.94 11.26
C ALA A 271 14.80 1.80 9.87
N THR A 272 15.67 2.75 9.53
CA THR A 272 16.42 2.75 8.27
C THR A 272 17.89 3.01 8.54
N ARG A 273 18.78 2.18 7.97
CA ARG A 273 20.24 2.37 7.96
C ARG A 273 20.80 1.94 6.61
N ASP A 274 21.63 2.77 6.00
CA ASP A 274 22.33 2.46 4.76
C ASP A 274 21.40 1.88 3.66
N GLY A 275 20.19 2.44 3.53
CA GLY A 275 19.17 2.01 2.58
C GLY A 275 18.32 0.80 3.03
N LEU A 276 18.76 0.01 4.01
CA LEU A 276 17.97 -1.09 4.56
C LEU A 276 16.87 -0.55 5.49
N LYS A 277 15.63 -0.92 5.21
CA LYS A 277 14.44 -0.51 5.97
C LYS A 277 13.84 -1.71 6.70
N LEU A 278 13.74 -1.64 8.01
CA LEU A 278 13.25 -2.74 8.85
C LEU A 278 12.02 -2.33 9.65
N ILE A 279 11.11 -3.28 9.84
CA ILE A 279 9.94 -3.16 10.72
C ILE A 279 10.01 -4.27 11.76
N ALA A 280 10.12 -3.88 13.04
CA ALA A 280 10.14 -4.79 14.18
C ALA A 280 8.83 -4.65 14.97
N VAL A 281 8.06 -5.71 15.04
CA VAL A 281 6.81 -5.78 15.82
C VAL A 281 7.07 -6.58 17.09
N ILE A 282 6.75 -6.00 18.24
CA ILE A 282 6.79 -6.65 19.56
C ILE A 282 5.41 -6.54 20.20
N LEU A 283 4.82 -7.66 20.56
CA LEU A 283 3.51 -7.72 21.23
C LEU A 283 3.63 -8.42 22.58
N GLY A 284 2.88 -7.93 23.57
CA GLY A 284 2.75 -8.57 24.87
C GLY A 284 4.03 -8.62 25.68
N ALA A 285 4.87 -7.59 25.60
CA ALA A 285 6.00 -7.45 26.52
C ALA A 285 5.50 -7.07 27.94
N PRO A 286 6.14 -7.55 29.03
CA PRO A 286 5.68 -7.29 30.38
C PRO A 286 5.97 -5.86 30.85
N SER A 287 6.98 -5.21 30.28
CA SER A 287 7.35 -3.84 30.66
C SER A 287 7.77 -3.00 29.45
N SER A 288 7.77 -1.67 29.66
CA SER A 288 8.29 -0.71 28.66
C SER A 288 9.78 -0.94 28.36
N ALA A 289 10.57 -1.38 29.32
CA ALA A 289 11.98 -1.69 29.10
C ALA A 289 12.11 -2.93 28.20
N ASP A 290 11.38 -4.00 28.51
CA ASP A 290 11.41 -5.25 27.74
C ASP A 290 10.97 -5.04 26.28
N ARG A 291 9.91 -4.23 26.06
CA ARG A 291 9.45 -3.86 24.72
C ARG A 291 10.55 -3.20 23.89
N PHE A 292 11.20 -2.18 24.44
CA PHE A 292 12.24 -1.46 23.70
C PHE A 292 13.51 -2.30 23.54
N ASN A 293 13.89 -3.09 24.54
CA ASN A 293 15.02 -4.02 24.44
C ASN A 293 14.76 -5.08 23.35
N ALA A 294 13.57 -5.68 23.33
CA ALA A 294 13.21 -6.66 22.30
C ALA A 294 13.22 -6.04 20.90
N ALA A 295 12.66 -4.84 20.72
CA ALA A 295 12.69 -4.14 19.44
C ALA A 295 14.13 -3.81 19.00
N THR A 296 14.98 -3.32 19.91
CA THR A 296 16.40 -3.07 19.65
C THR A 296 17.11 -4.35 19.23
N THR A 297 16.92 -5.46 19.96
CA THR A 297 17.53 -6.75 19.64
C THR A 297 17.15 -7.25 18.24
N LEU A 298 15.87 -7.12 17.85
CA LEU A 298 15.43 -7.49 16.50
C LEU A 298 16.05 -6.59 15.43
N LEU A 299 16.03 -5.28 15.63
CA LEU A 299 16.61 -4.33 14.67
C LEU A 299 18.13 -4.52 14.54
N ASP A 300 18.84 -4.73 15.66
CA ASP A 300 20.29 -5.00 15.64
C ASP A 300 20.60 -6.31 14.92
N TYR A 301 19.79 -7.36 15.11
CA TYR A 301 19.91 -8.60 14.35
C TYR A 301 19.73 -8.32 12.85
N GLY A 302 18.66 -7.63 12.46
CA GLY A 302 18.39 -7.34 11.06
C GLY A 302 19.50 -6.52 10.41
N PHE A 303 19.92 -5.42 11.02
CA PHE A 303 21.03 -4.61 10.49
C PHE A 303 22.40 -5.31 10.60
N GLY A 304 22.56 -6.25 11.52
CA GLY A 304 23.79 -7.05 11.66
C GLY A 304 23.92 -8.13 10.59
N ALA A 305 22.81 -8.80 10.28
CA ALA A 305 22.78 -9.96 9.39
C ALA A 305 22.49 -9.60 7.93
N TYR A 306 21.85 -8.46 7.65
CA TYR A 306 21.39 -8.10 6.31
C TYR A 306 21.88 -6.71 5.89
N GLU A 307 21.87 -6.49 4.57
CA GLU A 307 22.18 -5.20 3.93
C GLU A 307 21.28 -4.98 2.71
N ALA A 308 21.09 -3.70 2.34
CA ALA A 308 20.46 -3.32 1.08
C ALA A 308 21.55 -3.12 0.03
N ALA A 309 21.42 -3.76 -1.12
CA ALA A 309 22.30 -3.57 -2.26
C ALA A 309 21.52 -2.98 -3.45
N PRO A 310 22.12 -2.15 -4.30
CA PRO A 310 21.46 -1.68 -5.51
C PRO A 310 21.03 -2.86 -6.39
N LEU A 311 19.86 -2.73 -7.03
CA LEU A 311 19.44 -3.69 -8.04
C LEU A 311 20.53 -3.79 -9.13
N PRO A 312 21.00 -5.00 -9.48
CA PRO A 312 22.04 -5.13 -10.52
C PRO A 312 21.52 -4.65 -11.87
N ALA A 313 22.37 -3.98 -12.64
CA ALA A 313 22.02 -3.52 -13.98
C ALA A 313 21.61 -4.72 -14.86
N LEU A 314 20.50 -4.56 -15.57
CA LEU A 314 20.03 -5.56 -16.53
C LEU A 314 20.85 -5.43 -17.83
N PRO A 315 21.28 -6.55 -18.45
CA PRO A 315 22.04 -6.53 -19.71
C PRO A 315 21.28 -5.85 -20.85
N SER A 316 19.96 -5.94 -20.84
CA SER A 316 19.06 -5.30 -21.79
C SER A 316 17.75 -4.98 -21.08
N GLN A 317 17.19 -3.80 -21.36
CA GLN A 317 15.90 -3.37 -20.81
C GLN A 317 15.09 -2.71 -21.95
N PRO A 318 14.44 -3.51 -22.80
CA PRO A 318 13.63 -2.97 -23.89
C PRO A 318 12.44 -2.18 -23.31
N LEU A 319 12.12 -1.04 -23.94
CA LEU A 319 11.02 -0.18 -23.51
C LEU A 319 9.65 -0.68 -23.98
N GLN A 320 9.64 -1.52 -25.02
CA GLN A 320 8.41 -2.06 -25.60
C GLN A 320 8.63 -3.48 -26.13
N LEU A 321 7.53 -4.23 -26.29
CA LEU A 321 7.51 -5.58 -26.81
C LEU A 321 6.52 -5.67 -27.97
N ALA A 322 6.90 -6.35 -29.05
CA ALA A 322 6.04 -6.54 -30.22
C ALA A 322 4.79 -7.38 -29.87
N VAL A 323 3.63 -6.97 -30.40
CA VAL A 323 2.34 -7.67 -30.24
C VAL A 323 1.79 -8.05 -31.61
N LYS A 324 1.74 -9.34 -31.87
CA LYS A 324 1.12 -9.88 -33.10
C LYS A 324 -0.39 -9.83 -33.02
N GLY A 325 -1.02 -9.47 -34.14
CA GLY A 325 -2.48 -9.42 -34.24
C GLY A 325 -3.12 -8.23 -33.50
N SER A 326 -2.35 -7.19 -33.23
CA SER A 326 -2.80 -5.90 -32.70
C SER A 326 -2.57 -4.81 -33.75
N ALA A 327 -3.39 -3.76 -33.72
CA ALA A 327 -3.22 -2.58 -34.58
C ALA A 327 -2.02 -1.73 -34.11
N GLU A 328 -1.75 -1.71 -32.81
CA GLU A 328 -0.65 -0.96 -32.20
C GLU A 328 0.73 -1.57 -32.50
N GLY A 329 0.79 -2.87 -32.85
CA GLY A 329 2.01 -3.59 -33.21
C GLY A 329 3.01 -3.80 -32.06
N SER A 330 2.94 -3.04 -30.99
CA SER A 330 3.77 -3.19 -29.80
C SER A 330 3.10 -2.61 -28.54
N VAL A 331 3.54 -3.04 -27.38
CA VAL A 331 3.08 -2.53 -26.07
C VAL A 331 4.29 -2.05 -25.26
N PRO A 332 4.22 -0.85 -24.63
CA PRO A 332 5.24 -0.39 -23.69
C PRO A 332 5.31 -1.32 -22.47
N LEU A 333 6.50 -1.52 -21.93
CA LEU A 333 6.74 -2.34 -20.76
C LEU A 333 6.83 -1.47 -19.49
N ASP A 334 6.18 -1.94 -18.44
CA ASP A 334 6.20 -1.33 -17.12
C ASP A 334 7.16 -2.11 -16.20
N TYR A 335 8.19 -1.41 -15.74
CA TYR A 335 9.21 -1.89 -14.80
C TYR A 335 9.07 -1.29 -13.41
N SER A 336 7.97 -0.61 -13.12
CA SER A 336 7.75 0.09 -11.83
C SER A 336 7.74 -0.84 -10.62
N ALA A 337 7.52 -2.15 -10.84
CA ALA A 337 7.62 -3.17 -9.79
C ALA A 337 9.06 -3.49 -9.37
N LEU A 338 10.09 -3.02 -10.12
CA LEU A 338 11.48 -3.26 -9.75
C LEU A 338 11.87 -2.34 -8.60
N PRO A 339 12.43 -2.89 -7.49
CA PRO A 339 12.92 -2.07 -6.39
C PRO A 339 14.25 -1.39 -6.77
N GLU A 340 14.56 -0.29 -6.10
CA GLU A 340 15.88 0.35 -6.23
C GLU A 340 16.98 -0.49 -5.57
N THR A 341 16.64 -1.19 -4.48
CA THR A 341 17.56 -2.03 -3.71
C THR A 341 16.96 -3.40 -3.45
N ILE A 342 17.82 -4.39 -3.25
CA ILE A 342 17.49 -5.75 -2.88
C ILE A 342 18.11 -6.11 -1.54
N LEU A 343 17.43 -6.99 -0.80
CA LEU A 343 17.90 -7.50 0.48
C LEU A 343 18.94 -8.60 0.29
N LEU A 344 20.11 -8.46 0.92
CA LEU A 344 21.17 -9.45 0.96
C LEU A 344 21.49 -9.89 2.38
N GLU A 345 21.91 -11.13 2.55
CA GLU A 345 22.56 -11.60 3.77
C GLU A 345 24.04 -11.19 3.75
N LYS A 346 24.49 -10.51 4.81
CA LYS A 346 25.90 -10.10 4.93
C LYS A 346 26.82 -11.31 4.99
N GLY A 347 27.90 -11.26 4.22
CA GLY A 347 28.86 -12.36 4.16
C GLY A 347 28.44 -13.54 3.27
N ALA A 348 27.26 -13.55 2.71
CA ALA A 348 26.90 -14.49 1.67
C ALA A 348 27.70 -14.12 0.40
N GLY A 349 28.69 -14.94 0.04
CA GLY A 349 29.54 -14.71 -1.14
C GLY A 349 28.77 -14.84 -2.44
N GLY A 350 29.32 -14.28 -3.51
CA GLY A 350 28.77 -14.37 -4.87
C GLY A 350 28.48 -13.01 -5.49
N THR A 351 28.60 -12.96 -6.82
CA THR A 351 28.31 -11.74 -7.60
C THR A 351 26.80 -11.64 -7.81
N LEU A 352 26.26 -10.42 -7.62
CA LEU A 352 24.89 -10.11 -7.99
C LEU A 352 24.75 -10.02 -9.50
N ARG A 353 23.72 -10.66 -10.04
CA ARG A 353 23.34 -10.53 -11.45
C ARG A 353 21.84 -10.44 -11.60
N GLY A 354 21.39 -9.62 -12.57
CA GLY A 354 20.00 -9.53 -12.97
C GLY A 354 19.81 -10.18 -14.34
N GLU A 355 18.75 -10.97 -14.47
CA GLU A 355 18.36 -11.60 -15.73
C GLU A 355 16.94 -11.17 -16.08
N LEU A 356 16.76 -10.61 -17.29
CA LEU A 356 15.45 -10.27 -17.83
C LEU A 356 14.99 -11.39 -18.76
N THR A 357 13.84 -11.97 -18.47
CA THR A 357 13.18 -12.97 -19.32
C THR A 357 11.93 -12.37 -19.91
N LEU A 358 11.91 -12.20 -21.25
CA LEU A 358 10.77 -11.75 -22.05
C LEU A 358 10.57 -12.72 -23.21
N PRO A 359 9.31 -12.92 -23.67
CA PRO A 359 9.06 -13.60 -24.95
C PRO A 359 9.53 -12.71 -26.11
N GLU A 360 9.80 -13.30 -27.26
CA GLU A 360 10.16 -12.51 -28.45
C GLU A 360 9.01 -11.61 -28.92
N THR A 361 7.77 -12.10 -28.81
CA THR A 361 6.55 -11.39 -29.18
C THR A 361 5.38 -11.84 -28.31
N LEU A 362 4.38 -10.98 -28.14
CA LEU A 362 3.09 -11.30 -27.54
C LEU A 362 2.03 -11.52 -28.61
N GLU A 363 0.94 -12.19 -28.25
CA GLU A 363 -0.26 -12.35 -29.08
C GLU A 363 -1.39 -11.48 -28.52
N ALA A 364 -2.08 -10.72 -29.37
CA ALA A 364 -3.23 -9.91 -28.96
C ALA A 364 -4.46 -10.79 -28.63
N PRO A 365 -5.32 -10.41 -27.65
CA PRO A 365 -5.24 -9.16 -26.90
C PRO A 365 -4.22 -9.23 -25.73
N VAL A 366 -3.64 -8.09 -25.38
CA VAL A 366 -2.82 -7.88 -24.18
C VAL A 366 -3.53 -6.85 -23.31
N GLU A 367 -3.69 -7.13 -22.04
CA GLU A 367 -4.34 -6.23 -21.08
C GLU A 367 -3.30 -5.41 -20.31
N ARG A 368 -3.63 -4.17 -19.99
CA ARG A 368 -2.82 -3.33 -19.10
C ARG A 368 -2.63 -4.03 -17.76
N GLY A 369 -1.39 -4.09 -17.28
CA GLY A 369 -1.02 -4.77 -16.03
C GLY A 369 -0.82 -6.28 -16.18
N GLN A 370 -1.07 -6.87 -17.36
CA GLN A 370 -0.75 -8.27 -17.63
C GLN A 370 0.75 -8.51 -17.47
N ALA A 371 1.13 -9.54 -16.71
CA ALA A 371 2.51 -9.98 -16.61
C ALA A 371 2.97 -10.54 -17.97
N VAL A 372 4.00 -9.95 -18.56
CA VAL A 372 4.54 -10.30 -19.87
C VAL A 372 5.97 -10.80 -19.82
N GLY A 373 6.61 -10.71 -18.65
CA GLY A 373 7.95 -11.22 -18.41
C GLY A 373 8.33 -11.09 -16.96
N LYS A 374 9.59 -11.37 -16.65
CA LYS A 374 10.13 -11.26 -15.30
C LYS A 374 11.60 -10.86 -15.27
N VAL A 375 11.99 -10.20 -14.19
CA VAL A 375 13.39 -9.96 -13.81
C VAL A 375 13.71 -10.90 -12.65
N SER A 376 14.69 -11.78 -12.85
CA SER A 376 15.20 -12.67 -11.80
C SER A 376 16.55 -12.14 -11.31
N VAL A 377 16.71 -12.01 -9.98
CA VAL A 377 17.94 -11.54 -9.34
C VAL A 377 18.61 -12.69 -8.63
N TYR A 378 19.89 -12.90 -8.94
CA TYR A 378 20.70 -13.99 -8.39
C TYR A 378 21.90 -13.47 -7.60
N GLN A 379 22.30 -14.24 -6.60
CA GLN A 379 23.60 -14.12 -5.94
C GLN A 379 24.37 -15.43 -6.16
N GLY A 380 25.41 -15.38 -7.03
CA GLY A 380 26.00 -16.59 -7.55
C GLY A 380 24.98 -17.42 -8.34
N GLU A 381 24.70 -18.64 -7.90
CA GLU A 381 23.68 -19.53 -8.47
C GLU A 381 22.33 -19.47 -7.73
N ASN A 382 22.25 -18.78 -6.60
CA ASN A 382 21.04 -18.71 -5.80
C ASN A 382 20.11 -17.63 -6.31
N LEU A 383 18.85 -17.98 -6.63
CA LEU A 383 17.78 -17.04 -6.91
C LEU A 383 17.38 -16.31 -5.62
N LEU A 384 17.48 -14.99 -5.60
CA LEU A 384 17.10 -14.15 -4.46
C LEU A 384 15.67 -13.65 -4.58
N SER A 385 15.28 -13.15 -5.77
CA SER A 385 13.99 -12.53 -5.98
C SER A 385 13.58 -12.60 -7.44
N GLU A 386 12.28 -12.57 -7.70
CA GLU A 386 11.70 -12.38 -9.04
C GLU A 386 10.69 -11.23 -9.02
N TYR A 387 10.72 -10.42 -10.05
CA TYR A 387 9.84 -9.26 -10.23
C TYR A 387 9.17 -9.35 -11.59
N GLU A 388 7.87 -9.13 -11.64
CA GLU A 388 7.14 -9.16 -12.89
C GLU A 388 7.38 -7.89 -13.72
N VAL A 389 7.51 -8.08 -15.03
CA VAL A 389 7.45 -7.00 -16.03
C VAL A 389 6.05 -7.05 -16.64
N ARG A 390 5.35 -5.91 -16.64
CA ARG A 390 3.96 -5.84 -17.03
C ARG A 390 3.76 -5.00 -18.29
N ALA A 391 2.64 -5.22 -19.00
CA ALA A 391 2.19 -4.35 -20.07
C ALA A 391 1.68 -3.02 -19.47
N ALA A 392 2.18 -1.88 -19.97
CA ALA A 392 1.80 -0.57 -19.48
C ALA A 392 0.44 -0.08 -20.01
N VAL A 393 -0.02 -0.62 -21.15
CA VAL A 393 -1.28 -0.28 -21.81
C VAL A 393 -1.93 -1.53 -22.41
N ASP A 394 -3.20 -1.41 -22.76
CA ASP A 394 -3.91 -2.45 -23.54
C ASP A 394 -3.41 -2.49 -24.98
N ALA A 395 -3.38 -3.68 -25.59
CA ALA A 395 -3.25 -3.87 -27.03
C ALA A 395 -4.38 -4.78 -27.51
N ALA A 396 -5.37 -4.19 -28.15
CA ALA A 396 -6.57 -4.89 -28.62
C ALA A 396 -6.27 -5.81 -29.82
N LYS A 397 -7.06 -6.86 -29.95
CA LYS A 397 -6.98 -7.72 -31.13
C LYS A 397 -7.40 -6.95 -32.37
N LEU A 398 -6.61 -7.04 -33.45
CA LEU A 398 -6.87 -6.42 -34.74
C LEU A 398 -8.21 -6.92 -35.30
N THR A 399 -9.12 -5.98 -35.58
CA THR A 399 -10.38 -6.30 -36.24
C THR A 399 -10.27 -6.13 -37.75
N LEU A 400 -11.24 -6.66 -38.50
CA LEU A 400 -11.27 -6.48 -39.96
C LEU A 400 -11.33 -5.00 -40.39
N PRO A 401 -12.12 -4.12 -39.73
CA PRO A 401 -12.05 -2.68 -39.98
C PRO A 401 -10.67 -2.06 -39.77
N ASP A 402 -10.00 -2.42 -38.68
CA ASP A 402 -8.65 -1.90 -38.37
C ASP A 402 -7.64 -2.37 -39.44
N ALA A 403 -7.70 -3.63 -39.82
CA ALA A 403 -6.84 -4.17 -40.89
C ALA A 403 -7.05 -3.47 -42.23
N LEU A 404 -8.30 -3.15 -42.60
CA LEU A 404 -8.62 -2.39 -43.81
C LEU A 404 -8.13 -0.94 -43.71
N HIS A 405 -8.23 -0.33 -42.56
CA HIS A 405 -7.73 1.02 -42.31
C HIS A 405 -6.19 1.08 -42.46
N LEU A 406 -5.47 0.16 -41.82
CA LEU A 406 -4.02 0.05 -41.95
C LEU A 406 -3.55 -0.18 -43.39
N LEU A 407 -4.29 -1.03 -44.15
CA LEU A 407 -4.03 -1.22 -45.56
C LEU A 407 -4.27 0.05 -46.38
N TRP A 408 -5.30 0.80 -46.07
CA TRP A 408 -5.59 2.06 -46.74
C TRP A 408 -4.51 3.11 -46.46
N GLU A 409 -4.09 3.28 -45.21
CA GLU A 409 -2.98 4.17 -44.83
C GLU A 409 -1.68 3.79 -45.53
N SER A 410 -1.36 2.48 -45.56
CA SER A 410 -0.17 1.97 -46.24
C SER A 410 -0.17 2.23 -47.74
N LEU A 411 -1.35 2.20 -48.39
CA LEU A 411 -1.50 2.43 -49.84
C LEU A 411 -1.55 3.90 -50.23
N THR A 412 -2.08 4.76 -49.35
CA THR A 412 -2.31 6.17 -49.65
C THR A 412 -1.25 7.09 -49.11
N GLY A 413 -0.42 6.63 -48.13
CA GLY A 413 0.57 7.45 -47.46
C GLY A 413 -0.04 8.57 -46.63
N VAL A 414 -1.35 8.53 -46.34
CA VAL A 414 -2.07 9.49 -45.51
C VAL A 414 -2.29 8.85 -44.13
N SER A 415 -1.59 9.35 -43.14
CA SER A 415 -1.77 9.00 -41.73
C SER A 415 -2.76 9.96 -41.07
#